data_19147790a53aae837339c60971537799
#
_entry.id   19147790a53aae837339c60971537799
#
_cell.length_a   1.000
_cell.length_b   1.000
_cell.length_c   1.000
_cell.angle_alpha   90.00
_cell.angle_beta   90.00
_cell.angle_gamma   90.00
#
_symmetry.space_group_name_H-M   'P 1'
#
loop_
_entity.id
_entity.type
_entity.pdbx_description
1 polymer ?
#
loop_
_entity_poly.entity_id
_entity_poly.type
_entity_poly.pdbx_seq_one_letter_code
_entity_poly.pdbx_strand_id
1 'polypeptide(L)'
;MKILYCRVGWMESYKGSATERPQAGGKYNQENIGYEVYNYLGYEGEYYGFVEPGVNNTIHVERLCGDKKAELAEDVLIIWVAKKSSGGQYIVGWYRNAMVYRTLQDVPIEAMSIRKSKKHNVYNIYSKNVYLLGLNDRKFLIKGMGHSNIWYGNSEIDCQVLEYIQDYEKQYNNRIGKLEEKLSDITGGEREAIVKIRINQDKFRDSLIKKYNGKCCLCGVDYLSMLVASHIKPWVKSDKYEKLDIENGLLLCPNHDKLFDSGLISFDSKGKIMM
;
A
#
# COMPACT_ATOMS: atom_id res chain seq x y z
N MET A 1 -13.46 10.91 18.05
CA MET A 1 -13.16 10.47 16.68
C MET A 1 -13.61 9.02 16.55
N LYS A 2 -14.16 8.62 15.40
CA LYS A 2 -14.64 7.27 15.14
C LYS A 2 -13.47 6.47 14.56
N ILE A 3 -13.09 5.35 15.19
CA ILE A 3 -12.00 4.48 14.72
C ILE A 3 -12.51 3.07 14.50
N LEU A 4 -12.09 2.45 13.41
CA LEU A 4 -12.42 1.07 13.09
C LEU A 4 -11.16 0.32 12.65
N TYR A 5 -10.84 -0.75 13.34
CA TYR A 5 -9.73 -1.63 13.01
C TYR A 5 -10.23 -2.78 12.13
N CYS A 6 -9.61 -2.93 10.97
CA CYS A 6 -9.99 -3.89 9.96
C CYS A 6 -8.84 -4.85 9.67
N ARG A 7 -9.05 -6.15 9.91
CA ARG A 7 -8.03 -7.17 9.66
C ARG A 7 -8.09 -7.63 8.22
N VAL A 8 -6.92 -7.64 7.60
CA VAL A 8 -6.69 -8.11 6.22
C VAL A 8 -5.53 -9.11 6.18
N GLY A 9 -5.36 -9.82 5.09
CA GLY A 9 -4.18 -10.63 4.86
C GLY A 9 -2.92 -9.76 4.72
N TRP A 10 -1.75 -10.27 5.13
CA TRP A 10 -0.49 -9.57 4.97
C TRP A 10 -0.08 -9.56 3.50
N MET A 11 0.04 -8.39 2.92
CA MET A 11 0.49 -8.15 1.53
C MET A 11 1.37 -6.90 1.48
N GLU A 12 2.14 -6.75 0.42
CA GLU A 12 2.98 -5.57 0.24
C GLU A 12 2.17 -4.36 -0.24
N SER A 13 1.46 -4.51 -1.36
CA SER A 13 0.87 -3.38 -2.09
C SER A 13 -0.64 -3.22 -1.98
N TYR A 14 -1.39 -4.30 -1.80
CA TYR A 14 -2.87 -4.30 -1.84
C TYR A 14 -3.44 -3.66 -3.12
N LYS A 15 -2.75 -3.85 -4.26
CA LYS A 15 -3.13 -3.28 -5.56
C LYS A 15 -3.53 -4.33 -6.60
N GLY A 16 -3.84 -5.54 -6.16
CA GLY A 16 -4.28 -6.62 -7.03
C GLY A 16 -3.20 -7.16 -7.95
N SER A 17 -1.93 -7.16 -7.52
CA SER A 17 -0.83 -7.78 -8.27
C SER A 17 -1.09 -9.27 -8.47
N ALA A 18 -0.79 -9.80 -9.65
CA ALA A 18 -0.97 -11.22 -9.97
C ALA A 18 -0.05 -12.13 -9.15
N THR A 19 1.08 -11.60 -8.69
CA THR A 19 2.11 -12.31 -7.92
C THR A 19 1.91 -12.20 -6.41
N GLU A 20 1.10 -11.24 -5.96
CA GLU A 20 0.90 -10.96 -4.55
C GLU A 20 -0.34 -11.70 -4.02
N ARG A 21 -0.11 -12.59 -3.06
CA ARG A 21 -1.18 -13.31 -2.34
C ARG A 21 -1.22 -12.91 -0.88
N PRO A 22 -2.41 -12.78 -0.26
CA PRO A 22 -2.55 -12.58 1.17
C PRO A 22 -1.86 -13.69 1.96
N GLN A 23 -0.92 -13.32 2.83
CA GLN A 23 -0.29 -14.25 3.76
C GLN A 23 -1.05 -14.19 5.10
N ALA A 24 -1.20 -15.33 5.77
CA ALA A 24 -1.83 -15.43 7.09
C ALA A 24 -3.28 -14.89 7.19
N GLY A 25 -3.98 -14.75 6.11
CA GLY A 25 -5.43 -14.55 6.07
C GLY A 25 -6.13 -15.92 6.24
N GLY A 26 -7.27 -16.04 6.91
CA GLY A 26 -7.95 -17.28 7.24
C GLY A 26 -8.01 -18.35 6.12
N LYS A 27 -8.73 -19.47 6.35
CA LYS A 27 -8.82 -20.60 5.38
C LYS A 27 -9.19 -20.16 3.96
N TYR A 28 -10.00 -19.13 3.81
CA TYR A 28 -10.40 -18.61 2.49
C TYR A 28 -9.21 -18.18 1.64
N ASN A 29 -8.23 -17.49 2.23
CA ASN A 29 -7.05 -16.99 1.51
C ASN A 29 -6.01 -18.08 1.18
N GLN A 30 -6.19 -19.31 1.68
CA GLN A 30 -5.37 -20.46 1.30
C GLN A 30 -5.78 -21.00 -0.09
N GLU A 31 -7.07 -20.94 -0.41
CA GLU A 31 -7.63 -21.48 -1.66
C GLU A 31 -8.08 -20.39 -2.63
N ASN A 32 -8.43 -19.20 -2.12
CA ASN A 32 -8.96 -18.09 -2.87
C ASN A 32 -8.17 -16.80 -2.57
N ILE A 33 -8.29 -15.82 -3.44
CA ILE A 33 -7.79 -14.47 -3.21
C ILE A 33 -8.92 -13.65 -2.59
N GLY A 34 -8.71 -13.07 -1.41
CA GLY A 34 -9.69 -12.23 -0.73
C GLY A 34 -9.89 -10.88 -1.45
N TYR A 35 -11.03 -10.24 -1.22
CA TYR A 35 -11.39 -8.95 -1.84
C TYR A 35 -10.46 -7.81 -1.40
N GLU A 36 -9.83 -7.94 -0.24
CA GLU A 36 -8.90 -6.97 0.35
C GLU A 36 -7.64 -6.70 -0.50
N VAL A 37 -7.36 -7.55 -1.50
CA VAL A 37 -6.21 -7.35 -2.42
C VAL A 37 -6.27 -6.04 -3.19
N TYR A 38 -7.44 -5.41 -3.27
CA TYR A 38 -7.66 -4.15 -3.98
C TYR A 38 -7.80 -2.94 -3.06
N ASN A 39 -7.57 -3.08 -1.75
CA ASN A 39 -7.81 -1.99 -0.79
C ASN A 39 -7.01 -0.73 -1.10
N TYR A 40 -5.86 -0.84 -1.72
CA TYR A 40 -5.05 0.31 -2.12
C TYR A 40 -4.93 0.48 -3.64
N LEU A 41 -5.84 -0.14 -4.40
CA LEU A 41 -5.98 0.12 -5.83
C LEU A 41 -6.91 1.31 -6.03
N GLY A 42 -6.34 2.51 -6.23
CA GLY A 42 -7.11 3.72 -6.45
C GLY A 42 -7.52 3.90 -7.92
N TYR A 43 -8.75 4.38 -8.14
CA TYR A 43 -9.25 4.87 -9.40
C TYR A 43 -9.59 6.35 -9.23
N GLU A 44 -8.98 7.22 -10.02
CA GLU A 44 -9.15 8.69 -9.94
C GLU A 44 -9.05 9.30 -8.54
N GLY A 45 -8.19 8.72 -7.68
CA GLY A 45 -8.01 9.15 -6.30
C GLY A 45 -9.05 8.59 -5.32
N GLU A 46 -9.93 7.74 -5.78
CA GLU A 46 -10.94 7.05 -4.97
C GLU A 46 -10.52 5.62 -4.67
N TYR A 47 -10.78 5.16 -3.44
CA TYR A 47 -10.36 3.85 -2.96
C TYR A 47 -11.55 3.10 -2.40
N TYR A 48 -11.75 1.89 -2.87
CA TYR A 48 -12.86 1.00 -2.56
C TYR A 48 -12.34 -0.19 -1.77
N GLY A 49 -12.28 -0.04 -0.46
CA GLY A 49 -11.73 -1.00 0.47
C GLY A 49 -12.74 -2.06 0.89
N PHE A 50 -12.24 -3.24 1.18
CA PHE A 50 -13.02 -4.36 1.68
C PHE A 50 -12.42 -4.92 2.96
N VAL A 51 -13.26 -5.14 3.96
CA VAL A 51 -12.97 -6.02 5.10
C VAL A 51 -14.07 -7.07 5.17
N GLU A 52 -13.71 -8.31 5.43
CA GLU A 52 -14.69 -9.38 5.63
C GLU A 52 -15.62 -9.00 6.78
N PRO A 53 -16.91 -8.75 6.51
CA PRO A 53 -17.85 -8.40 7.56
C PRO A 53 -18.11 -9.60 8.48
N GLY A 54 -18.69 -9.34 9.63
CA GLY A 54 -19.02 -10.37 10.60
C GLY A 54 -20.20 -11.25 10.17
N VAL A 55 -20.79 -11.93 11.15
CA VAL A 55 -22.01 -12.71 10.96
C VAL A 55 -23.10 -11.85 10.31
N ASN A 56 -23.82 -12.38 9.33
CA ASN A 56 -24.84 -11.71 8.51
C ASN A 56 -24.31 -10.71 7.47
N ASN A 57 -23.03 -10.76 7.12
CA ASN A 57 -22.40 -9.89 6.11
C ASN A 57 -22.62 -8.39 6.37
N THR A 58 -22.64 -7.97 7.63
CA THR A 58 -22.87 -6.58 8.03
C THR A 58 -21.77 -6.04 8.93
N ILE A 59 -21.51 -4.73 8.81
CA ILE A 59 -20.70 -3.97 9.75
C ILE A 59 -21.64 -3.22 10.70
N HIS A 60 -21.36 -3.28 11.99
CA HIS A 60 -22.14 -2.59 13.01
C HIS A 60 -21.83 -1.09 13.05
N VAL A 61 -22.26 -0.37 12.01
CA VAL A 61 -22.00 1.09 11.86
C VAL A 61 -22.61 1.91 12.97
N GLU A 62 -23.70 1.42 13.62
CA GLU A 62 -24.31 2.04 14.80
C GLU A 62 -23.35 2.20 15.97
N ARG A 63 -22.32 1.37 16.06
CA ARG A 63 -21.25 1.51 17.08
C ARG A 63 -20.33 2.71 16.80
N LEU A 64 -20.30 3.18 15.56
CA LEU A 64 -19.50 4.33 15.10
C LEU A 64 -20.30 5.63 15.16
N CYS A 65 -21.57 5.61 14.79
CA CYS A 65 -22.40 6.81 14.67
C CYS A 65 -23.48 6.96 15.76
N GLY A 66 -23.73 5.91 16.56
CA GLY A 66 -24.76 5.93 17.61
C GLY A 66 -26.20 5.73 17.10
N ASP A 67 -26.42 5.69 15.79
CA ASP A 67 -27.75 5.51 15.18
C ASP A 67 -27.93 4.05 14.71
N LYS A 68 -28.88 3.35 15.35
CA LYS A 68 -29.20 1.96 15.04
C LYS A 68 -29.78 1.75 13.63
N LYS A 69 -30.33 2.79 13.01
CA LYS A 69 -30.92 2.73 11.67
C LYS A 69 -29.96 3.19 10.59
N ALA A 70 -28.76 3.66 10.95
CA ALA A 70 -27.79 4.12 9.97
C ALA A 70 -27.34 2.99 9.05
N GLU A 71 -27.33 3.27 7.75
CA GLU A 71 -26.78 2.38 6.71
C GLU A 71 -25.30 2.63 6.45
N LEU A 72 -24.78 3.78 6.90
CA LEU A 72 -23.39 4.14 6.79
C LEU A 72 -22.92 4.99 7.98
N ALA A 73 -21.62 4.98 8.24
CA ALA A 73 -20.95 5.90 9.15
C ALA A 73 -19.90 6.69 8.35
N GLU A 74 -19.90 8.00 8.52
CA GLU A 74 -18.97 8.92 7.88
C GLU A 74 -17.90 9.40 8.86
N ASP A 75 -16.82 9.95 8.30
CA ASP A 75 -15.67 10.50 9.02
C ASP A 75 -15.04 9.47 9.97
N VAL A 76 -14.82 8.28 9.46
CA VAL A 76 -14.22 7.17 10.20
C VAL A 76 -12.73 7.07 9.85
N LEU A 77 -11.88 6.92 10.87
CA LEU A 77 -10.50 6.50 10.69
C LEU A 77 -10.45 4.98 10.63
N ILE A 78 -10.10 4.45 9.47
CA ILE A 78 -9.91 3.01 9.28
C ILE A 78 -8.45 2.65 9.49
N ILE A 79 -8.19 1.68 10.35
CA ILE A 79 -6.86 1.14 10.59
C ILE A 79 -6.79 -0.27 9.99
N TRP A 80 -6.04 -0.41 8.92
CA TRP A 80 -5.80 -1.71 8.31
C TRP A 80 -4.72 -2.46 9.08
N VAL A 81 -5.07 -3.64 9.56
CA VAL A 81 -4.20 -4.48 10.40
C VAL A 81 -3.99 -5.83 9.75
N ALA A 82 -2.75 -6.28 9.66
CA ALA A 82 -2.44 -7.59 9.11
C ALA A 82 -1.50 -8.39 10.02
N LYS A 83 -1.70 -9.72 10.03
CA LYS A 83 -0.84 -10.64 10.77
C LYS A 83 0.39 -10.99 9.94
N LYS A 84 1.57 -10.73 10.48
CA LYS A 84 2.84 -11.14 9.87
C LYS A 84 3.05 -12.65 10.01
N SER A 85 3.71 -13.28 9.04
CA SER A 85 4.04 -14.72 9.09
C SER A 85 4.87 -15.11 10.31
N SER A 86 5.77 -14.22 10.75
CA SER A 86 6.57 -14.39 11.98
C SER A 86 5.79 -14.15 13.28
N GLY A 87 4.49 -13.85 13.21
CA GLY A 87 3.63 -13.52 14.34
C GLY A 87 3.40 -12.02 14.51
N GLY A 88 2.40 -11.68 15.36
CA GLY A 88 2.00 -10.30 15.61
C GLY A 88 1.05 -9.73 14.55
N GLN A 89 0.23 -8.77 14.99
CA GLN A 89 -0.68 -8.02 14.13
C GLN A 89 -0.18 -6.57 14.05
N TYR A 90 0.08 -6.08 12.86
CA TYR A 90 0.70 -4.77 12.65
C TYR A 90 -0.20 -3.88 11.81
N ILE A 91 -0.13 -2.57 12.05
CA ILE A 91 -0.74 -1.58 11.16
C ILE A 91 -0.02 -1.67 9.82
N VAL A 92 -0.78 -1.83 8.75
CA VAL A 92 -0.26 -1.83 7.36
C VAL A 92 -0.59 -0.53 6.63
N GLY A 93 -1.56 0.23 7.15
CA GLY A 93 -1.95 1.52 6.62
C GLY A 93 -3.28 1.98 7.21
N TRP A 94 -3.80 3.11 6.74
CA TRP A 94 -5.07 3.66 7.19
C TRP A 94 -5.78 4.46 6.10
N TYR A 95 -7.09 4.65 6.31
CA TYR A 95 -7.91 5.58 5.54
C TYR A 95 -8.42 6.66 6.49
N ARG A 96 -8.33 7.92 6.09
CA ARG A 96 -8.95 9.05 6.80
C ARG A 96 -10.27 9.44 6.15
N ASN A 97 -11.15 10.02 6.95
CA ASN A 97 -12.45 10.51 6.50
C ASN A 97 -13.20 9.46 5.66
N ALA A 98 -13.12 8.21 6.10
CA ALA A 98 -13.74 7.11 5.37
C ALA A 98 -15.24 7.04 5.62
N MET A 99 -15.94 6.56 4.60
CA MET A 99 -17.32 6.09 4.68
C MET A 99 -17.32 4.59 4.91
N VAL A 100 -18.02 4.12 5.93
CA VAL A 100 -18.17 2.70 6.26
C VAL A 100 -19.62 2.32 6.05
N TYR A 101 -19.89 1.40 5.15
CA TYR A 101 -21.23 0.93 4.83
C TYR A 101 -21.60 -0.28 5.69
N ARG A 102 -22.86 -0.34 6.12
CA ARG A 102 -23.40 -1.48 6.86
C ARG A 102 -23.33 -2.76 6.05
N THR A 103 -23.69 -2.66 4.77
CA THR A 103 -23.74 -3.75 3.81
C THR A 103 -22.75 -3.54 2.68
N LEU A 104 -22.48 -4.59 1.93
CA LEU A 104 -21.62 -4.52 0.75
C LEU A 104 -22.22 -3.64 -0.33
N GLN A 105 -21.37 -2.86 -0.98
CA GLN A 105 -21.69 -1.99 -2.10
C GLN A 105 -20.97 -2.49 -3.36
N ASP A 106 -21.56 -2.28 -4.52
CA ASP A 106 -20.92 -2.59 -5.79
C ASP A 106 -19.88 -1.54 -6.15
N VAL A 107 -18.70 -1.98 -6.57
CA VAL A 107 -17.64 -1.09 -7.07
C VAL A 107 -18.11 -0.49 -8.41
N PRO A 108 -17.97 0.85 -8.60
CA PRO A 108 -18.34 1.49 -9.87
C PRO A 108 -17.69 0.81 -11.08
N ILE A 109 -18.42 0.73 -12.19
CA ILE A 109 -17.99 0.03 -13.42
C ILE A 109 -16.66 0.57 -13.93
N GLU A 110 -16.47 1.89 -13.85
CA GLU A 110 -15.25 2.56 -14.26
C GLU A 110 -14.06 2.10 -13.41
N ALA A 111 -14.23 2.01 -12.08
CA ALA A 111 -13.21 1.51 -11.18
C ALA A 111 -12.96 0.01 -11.30
N MET A 112 -13.96 -0.76 -11.77
CA MET A 112 -13.80 -2.17 -12.09
C MET A 112 -12.88 -2.41 -13.30
N SER A 113 -12.77 -1.44 -14.21
CA SER A 113 -11.92 -1.56 -15.41
C SER A 113 -10.46 -1.83 -15.11
N ILE A 114 -9.97 -1.35 -13.96
CA ILE A 114 -8.56 -1.53 -13.53
C ILE A 114 -8.34 -2.76 -12.63
N ARG A 115 -9.41 -3.46 -12.22
CA ARG A 115 -9.31 -4.70 -11.45
C ARG A 115 -9.10 -5.90 -12.36
N LYS A 116 -8.12 -6.75 -12.04
CA LYS A 116 -7.81 -7.96 -12.84
C LYS A 116 -8.89 -9.05 -12.71
N SER A 117 -9.62 -9.07 -11.61
CA SER A 117 -10.68 -10.04 -11.35
C SER A 117 -12.04 -9.36 -11.29
N LYS A 118 -12.95 -9.77 -12.18
CA LYS A 118 -14.34 -9.31 -12.16
C LYS A 118 -15.15 -9.88 -10.98
N LYS A 119 -14.63 -10.91 -10.29
CA LYS A 119 -15.29 -11.49 -9.11
C LYS A 119 -15.18 -10.60 -7.87
N HIS A 120 -14.18 -9.71 -7.80
CA HIS A 120 -13.93 -8.83 -6.66
C HIS A 120 -14.57 -7.46 -6.92
N ASN A 121 -15.88 -7.44 -6.99
CA ASN A 121 -16.68 -6.28 -7.42
C ASN A 121 -17.38 -5.54 -6.28
N VAL A 122 -17.14 -5.92 -5.03
CA VAL A 122 -17.77 -5.30 -3.86
C VAL A 122 -16.77 -4.63 -2.93
N TYR A 123 -17.27 -3.66 -2.16
CA TYR A 123 -16.55 -2.97 -1.10
C TYR A 123 -17.51 -2.63 0.05
N ASN A 124 -16.98 -2.24 1.20
CA ASN A 124 -17.75 -1.73 2.33
C ASN A 124 -17.09 -0.54 3.03
N ILE A 125 -15.94 -0.10 2.53
CA ILE A 125 -15.21 1.06 3.02
C ILE A 125 -14.77 1.90 1.82
N TYR A 126 -15.04 3.20 1.87
CA TYR A 126 -14.65 4.13 0.82
C TYR A 126 -13.86 5.31 1.41
N SER A 127 -12.82 5.75 0.72
CA SER A 127 -12.10 6.97 1.07
C SER A 127 -11.32 7.53 -0.13
N LYS A 128 -11.05 8.85 -0.07
CA LYS A 128 -10.10 9.55 -0.96
C LYS A 128 -8.75 9.80 -0.31
N ASN A 129 -8.63 9.55 1.00
CA ASN A 129 -7.44 9.89 1.77
C ASN A 129 -6.87 8.63 2.43
N VAL A 130 -5.87 8.05 1.80
CA VAL A 130 -5.33 6.74 2.17
C VAL A 130 -3.81 6.75 2.30
N TYR A 131 -3.31 6.03 3.29
CA TYR A 131 -1.89 5.86 3.58
C TYR A 131 -1.56 4.38 3.68
N LEU A 132 -0.71 3.88 2.79
CA LEU A 132 -0.15 2.54 2.86
C LEU A 132 1.28 2.63 3.39
N LEU A 133 1.57 1.92 4.46
CA LEU A 133 2.91 1.84 5.02
C LEU A 133 3.80 0.94 4.16
N GLY A 134 5.02 1.40 3.90
CA GLY A 134 6.07 0.51 3.40
C GLY A 134 6.35 -0.64 4.37
N LEU A 135 6.84 -1.77 3.88
CA LEU A 135 7.07 -2.96 4.73
C LEU A 135 7.93 -2.67 5.97
N ASN A 136 8.90 -1.75 5.85
CA ASN A 136 9.78 -1.36 6.98
C ASN A 136 9.11 -0.45 7.99
N ASP A 137 8.05 0.24 7.61
CA ASP A 137 7.33 1.19 8.47
C ASP A 137 6.22 0.51 9.25
N ARG A 138 5.92 -0.76 8.93
CA ARG A 138 4.92 -1.58 9.64
C ARG A 138 5.47 -2.11 10.96
N LYS A 139 5.70 -1.20 11.90
CA LYS A 139 6.33 -1.49 13.19
C LYS A 139 5.36 -1.46 14.36
N PHE A 140 4.20 -0.83 14.19
CA PHE A 140 3.22 -0.70 15.27
C PHE A 140 2.43 -1.99 15.44
N LEU A 141 2.65 -2.65 16.59
CA LEU A 141 1.98 -3.90 16.97
C LEU A 141 0.63 -3.60 17.63
N ILE A 142 -0.46 -4.07 17.06
CA ILE A 142 -1.79 -4.01 17.64
C ILE A 142 -1.97 -5.17 18.63
N LYS A 143 -2.31 -4.82 19.87
CA LYS A 143 -2.68 -5.77 20.93
C LYS A 143 -4.18 -5.68 21.20
N GLY A 144 -4.82 -6.79 21.55
CA GLY A 144 -6.23 -6.82 21.97
C GLY A 144 -7.26 -7.10 20.87
N MET A 145 -6.90 -6.98 19.58
CA MET A 145 -7.85 -7.25 18.49
C MET A 145 -8.26 -8.73 18.37
N GLY A 146 -7.45 -9.66 18.89
CA GLY A 146 -7.75 -11.10 18.84
C GLY A 146 -7.85 -11.64 17.41
N HIS A 147 -8.88 -12.45 17.14
CA HIS A 147 -9.14 -13.06 15.84
C HIS A 147 -10.25 -12.37 15.05
N SER A 148 -10.81 -11.28 15.55
CA SER A 148 -11.87 -10.53 14.87
C SER A 148 -11.38 -9.90 13.57
N ASN A 149 -12.23 -9.89 12.54
CA ASN A 149 -11.94 -9.15 11.30
C ASN A 149 -12.19 -7.64 11.49
N ILE A 150 -13.12 -7.30 12.37
CA ILE A 150 -13.51 -5.94 12.69
C ILE A 150 -13.45 -5.74 14.20
N TRP A 151 -12.78 -4.68 14.64
CA TRP A 151 -12.66 -4.32 16.03
C TRP A 151 -12.83 -2.79 16.21
N TYR A 152 -13.57 -2.41 17.23
CA TYR A 152 -13.90 -0.99 17.49
C TYR A 152 -12.93 -0.33 18.48
N GLY A 153 -11.81 -0.99 18.76
CA GLY A 153 -10.77 -0.45 19.62
C GLY A 153 -11.14 -0.31 21.09
N ASN A 154 -10.33 0.41 21.78
CA ASN A 154 -10.56 0.94 23.12
C ASN A 154 -9.73 2.22 23.29
N SER A 155 -10.04 3.03 24.31
CA SER A 155 -9.43 4.35 24.52
C SER A 155 -7.90 4.31 24.61
N GLU A 156 -7.31 3.27 25.17
CA GLU A 156 -5.87 3.15 25.35
C GLU A 156 -5.15 2.94 24.01
N ILE A 157 -5.59 1.93 23.24
CA ILE A 157 -4.97 1.64 21.93
C ILE A 157 -5.25 2.75 20.93
N ASP A 158 -6.44 3.35 20.99
CA ASP A 158 -6.83 4.44 20.09
C ASP A 158 -5.89 5.64 20.26
N CYS A 159 -5.56 6.04 21.48
CA CYS A 159 -4.60 7.12 21.75
C CYS A 159 -3.22 6.81 21.17
N GLN A 160 -2.70 5.60 21.41
CA GLN A 160 -1.37 5.19 20.92
C GLN A 160 -1.32 5.14 19.37
N VAL A 161 -2.40 4.66 18.74
CA VAL A 161 -2.50 4.59 17.27
C VAL A 161 -2.60 5.98 16.67
N LEU A 162 -3.35 6.89 17.30
CA LEU A 162 -3.46 8.27 16.83
C LEU A 162 -2.13 9.00 16.90
N GLU A 163 -1.39 8.86 17.98
CA GLU A 163 -0.06 9.43 18.13
C GLU A 163 0.89 8.91 17.04
N TYR A 164 0.92 7.59 16.85
CA TYR A 164 1.72 6.95 15.80
C TYR A 164 1.39 7.48 14.39
N ILE A 165 0.10 7.61 14.06
CA ILE A 165 -0.35 8.12 12.76
C ILE A 165 0.04 9.59 12.59
N GLN A 166 -0.16 10.42 13.62
CA GLN A 166 0.19 11.84 13.57
C GLN A 166 1.69 12.04 13.35
N ASP A 167 2.52 11.27 14.06
CA ASP A 167 3.97 11.33 13.90
C ASP A 167 4.41 10.89 12.50
N TYR A 168 3.82 9.81 11.99
CA TYR A 168 4.12 9.34 10.63
C TYR A 168 3.73 10.37 9.57
N GLU A 169 2.52 10.91 9.65
CA GLU A 169 2.03 11.92 8.70
C GLU A 169 2.83 13.21 8.77
N LYS A 170 3.23 13.65 9.96
CA LYS A 170 4.11 14.80 10.14
C LYS A 170 5.46 14.59 9.46
N GLN A 171 6.07 13.42 9.64
CA GLN A 171 7.33 13.08 8.97
C GLN A 171 7.14 13.00 7.44
N TYR A 172 6.05 12.40 6.98
CA TYR A 172 5.70 12.31 5.56
C TYR A 172 5.50 13.70 4.94
N ASN A 173 4.74 14.57 5.59
CA ASN A 173 4.49 15.94 5.13
C ASN A 173 5.78 16.79 5.15
N ASN A 174 6.64 16.62 6.15
CA ASN A 174 7.95 17.27 6.18
C ASN A 174 8.86 16.85 5.03
N ARG A 175 8.80 15.56 4.63
CA ARG A 175 9.54 15.07 3.43
C ARG A 175 8.97 15.70 2.16
N ILE A 176 7.65 15.78 2.03
CA ILE A 176 6.98 16.46 0.91
C ILE A 176 7.40 17.94 0.88
N GLY A 177 7.29 18.67 1.98
CA GLY A 177 7.65 20.09 2.06
C GLY A 177 9.09 20.35 1.63
N LYS A 178 10.04 19.53 2.08
CA LYS A 178 11.46 19.62 1.63
C LYS A 178 11.64 19.36 0.13
N LEU A 179 10.82 18.47 -0.46
CA LEU A 179 10.83 18.21 -1.90
C LEU A 179 10.21 19.38 -2.67
N GLU A 180 9.13 19.94 -2.15
CA GLU A 180 8.46 21.11 -2.71
C GLU A 180 9.35 22.36 -2.68
N GLU A 181 10.09 22.56 -1.59
CA GLU A 181 11.05 23.65 -1.47
C GLU A 181 12.17 23.53 -2.52
N LYS A 182 12.66 22.31 -2.76
CA LYS A 182 13.65 22.04 -3.82
C LYS A 182 13.10 22.21 -5.25
N LEU A 183 11.80 22.27 -5.40
CA LEU A 183 11.08 22.42 -6.68
C LEU A 183 10.37 23.78 -6.77
N SER A 184 10.83 24.79 -6.00
CA SER A 184 10.22 26.12 -5.93
C SER A 184 10.09 26.81 -7.31
N ASP A 185 10.98 26.49 -8.23
CA ASP A 185 11.03 27.07 -9.59
C ASP A 185 10.02 26.45 -10.57
N ILE A 186 9.29 25.42 -10.13
CA ILE A 186 8.28 24.71 -10.95
C ILE A 186 6.88 25.05 -10.41
N THR A 187 5.99 25.52 -11.27
CA THR A 187 4.64 25.98 -10.87
C THR A 187 3.53 25.00 -11.27
N GLY A 188 2.44 24.98 -10.47
CA GLY A 188 1.18 24.31 -10.83
C GLY A 188 1.17 22.79 -10.72
N GLY A 189 0.31 22.15 -11.50
CA GLY A 189 0.09 20.69 -11.47
C GLY A 189 1.32 19.84 -11.80
N GLU A 190 2.29 20.38 -12.52
CA GLU A 190 3.58 19.72 -12.79
C GLU A 190 4.38 19.51 -11.50
N ARG A 191 4.36 20.47 -10.59
CA ARG A 191 5.03 20.37 -9.27
C ARG A 191 4.49 19.22 -8.45
N GLU A 192 3.17 19.10 -8.31
CA GLU A 192 2.53 17.99 -7.59
C GLU A 192 2.85 16.63 -8.23
N ALA A 193 2.85 16.56 -9.56
CA ALA A 193 3.19 15.36 -10.29
C ALA A 193 4.65 14.93 -10.02
N ILE A 194 5.61 15.89 -10.05
CA ILE A 194 7.03 15.62 -9.79
C ILE A 194 7.26 15.18 -8.34
N VAL A 195 6.59 15.80 -7.36
CA VAL A 195 6.67 15.40 -5.95
C VAL A 195 6.17 13.96 -5.78
N LYS A 196 5.02 13.62 -6.35
CA LYS A 196 4.49 12.25 -6.34
C LYS A 196 5.44 11.25 -7.01
N ILE A 197 6.04 11.62 -8.14
CA ILE A 197 7.02 10.79 -8.85
C ILE A 197 8.25 10.53 -7.96
N ARG A 198 8.83 11.55 -7.33
CA ARG A 198 10.02 11.40 -6.49
C ARG A 198 9.77 10.58 -5.24
N ILE A 199 8.62 10.77 -4.57
CA ILE A 199 8.23 9.94 -3.42
C ILE A 199 8.11 8.47 -3.84
N ASN A 200 7.56 8.22 -5.02
CA ASN A 200 7.42 6.88 -5.54
C ASN A 200 8.77 6.27 -5.93
N GLN A 201 9.69 7.06 -6.49
CA GLN A 201 11.06 6.62 -6.78
C GLN A 201 11.82 6.26 -5.50
N ASP A 202 11.69 7.05 -4.43
CA ASP A 202 12.28 6.73 -3.12
C ASP A 202 11.74 5.40 -2.58
N LYS A 203 10.41 5.18 -2.64
CA LYS A 203 9.79 3.91 -2.23
C LYS A 203 10.27 2.72 -3.07
N PHE A 204 10.34 2.89 -4.37
CA PHE A 204 10.85 1.88 -5.28
C PHE A 204 12.31 1.52 -4.97
N ARG A 205 13.16 2.54 -4.78
CA ARG A 205 14.55 2.35 -4.37
C ARG A 205 14.68 1.62 -3.05
N ASP A 206 13.94 2.01 -2.02
CA ASP A 206 13.96 1.35 -0.70
C ASP A 206 13.55 -0.13 -0.80
N SER A 207 12.59 -0.44 -1.65
CA SER A 207 12.13 -1.80 -1.91
C SER A 207 13.20 -2.64 -2.60
N LEU A 208 13.91 -2.07 -3.58
CA LEU A 208 15.02 -2.76 -4.26
C LEU A 208 16.23 -2.96 -3.35
N ILE A 209 16.56 -1.98 -2.49
CA ILE A 209 17.62 -2.13 -1.49
C ILE A 209 17.36 -3.36 -0.61
N LYS A 210 16.09 -3.61 -0.25
CA LYS A 210 15.71 -4.80 0.51
C LYS A 210 15.77 -6.08 -0.32
N LYS A 211 15.18 -6.06 -1.52
CA LYS A 211 15.16 -7.23 -2.44
C LYS A 211 16.58 -7.76 -2.67
N TYR A 212 17.54 -6.85 -2.84
CA TYR A 212 18.94 -7.19 -3.13
C TYR A 212 19.87 -7.09 -1.92
N ASN A 213 19.33 -7.04 -0.68
CA ASN A 213 20.10 -6.95 0.56
C ASN A 213 21.15 -5.82 0.58
N GLY A 214 20.81 -4.66 -0.03
CA GLY A 214 21.68 -3.51 -0.10
C GLY A 214 22.90 -3.68 -1.00
N LYS A 215 22.89 -4.60 -1.96
CA LYS A 215 24.01 -4.91 -2.85
C LYS A 215 23.64 -4.79 -4.32
N CYS A 216 24.60 -4.37 -5.13
CA CYS A 216 24.46 -4.47 -6.58
C CYS A 216 24.18 -5.92 -6.97
N CYS A 217 23.10 -6.16 -7.70
CA CYS A 217 22.69 -7.52 -8.09
C CYS A 217 23.66 -8.24 -9.03
N LEU A 218 24.64 -7.54 -9.62
CA LEU A 218 25.62 -8.10 -10.53
C LEU A 218 27.02 -8.32 -9.90
N CYS A 219 27.51 -7.35 -9.12
CA CYS A 219 28.87 -7.41 -8.59
C CYS A 219 28.97 -7.41 -7.05
N GLY A 220 27.83 -7.28 -6.37
CA GLY A 220 27.80 -7.33 -4.91
C GLY A 220 28.33 -6.07 -4.20
N VAL A 221 28.70 -5.00 -4.90
CA VAL A 221 29.04 -3.70 -4.26
C VAL A 221 27.89 -3.25 -3.38
N ASP A 222 28.19 -2.86 -2.13
CA ASP A 222 27.22 -2.60 -1.06
C ASP A 222 27.24 -1.18 -0.47
N TYR A 223 27.89 -0.24 -1.16
CA TYR A 223 27.80 1.18 -0.80
C TYR A 223 26.44 1.75 -1.17
N LEU A 224 25.50 1.76 -0.21
CA LEU A 224 24.09 2.16 -0.42
C LEU A 224 23.93 3.52 -1.12
N SER A 225 24.79 4.51 -0.82
CA SER A 225 24.74 5.82 -1.45
C SER A 225 25.08 5.82 -2.94
N MET A 226 25.80 4.80 -3.41
CA MET A 226 26.20 4.65 -4.81
C MET A 226 25.26 3.78 -5.62
N LEU A 227 24.41 2.97 -4.96
CA LEU A 227 23.50 2.06 -5.68
C LEU A 227 22.37 2.83 -6.35
N VAL A 228 22.01 2.43 -7.55
CA VAL A 228 20.96 3.01 -8.39
C VAL A 228 19.81 2.00 -8.51
N ALA A 229 18.60 2.51 -8.38
CA ALA A 229 17.36 1.76 -8.61
C ALA A 229 16.95 1.92 -10.06
N SER A 230 17.30 0.96 -10.91
CA SER A 230 17.08 0.99 -12.36
C SER A 230 15.82 0.22 -12.74
N HIS A 231 15.00 0.78 -13.64
CA HIS A 231 13.82 0.09 -14.17
C HIS A 231 14.20 -0.80 -15.36
N ILE A 232 13.74 -2.05 -15.35
CA ILE A 232 13.93 -2.99 -16.47
C ILE A 232 13.12 -2.49 -17.67
N LYS A 233 11.84 -2.26 -17.51
CA LYS A 233 11.01 -1.53 -18.48
C LYS A 233 11.14 -0.05 -18.19
N PRO A 234 11.61 0.78 -19.14
CA PRO A 234 11.87 2.19 -18.89
C PRO A 234 10.66 2.91 -18.28
N TRP A 235 10.90 3.81 -17.32
CA TRP A 235 9.88 4.60 -16.63
C TRP A 235 8.84 5.22 -17.56
N VAL A 236 9.29 5.78 -18.71
CA VAL A 236 8.42 6.43 -19.71
C VAL A 236 7.47 5.44 -20.38
N LYS A 237 7.86 4.17 -20.49
CA LYS A 237 7.07 3.09 -21.12
C LYS A 237 6.28 2.27 -20.10
N SER A 238 6.53 2.48 -18.81
CA SER A 238 5.89 1.76 -17.71
C SER A 238 4.57 2.41 -17.34
N ASP A 239 3.57 1.58 -17.08
CA ASP A 239 2.31 2.05 -16.51
C ASP A 239 2.50 2.43 -15.01
N LYS A 240 1.43 2.94 -14.38
CA LYS A 240 1.48 3.39 -12.98
C LYS A 240 1.78 2.27 -11.98
N TYR A 241 1.58 1.01 -12.34
CA TYR A 241 1.85 -0.16 -11.51
C TYR A 241 3.27 -0.66 -11.72
N GLU A 242 3.69 -0.77 -12.98
CA GLU A 242 5.04 -1.19 -13.37
C GLU A 242 6.13 -0.25 -12.83
N LYS A 243 5.80 1.04 -12.65
CA LYS A 243 6.70 2.05 -12.07
C LYS A 243 7.09 1.78 -10.61
N LEU A 244 6.29 1.02 -9.88
CA LEU A 244 6.54 0.69 -8.47
C LEU A 244 6.71 -0.81 -8.24
N ASP A 245 6.61 -1.61 -9.31
CA ASP A 245 6.79 -3.05 -9.25
C ASP A 245 8.28 -3.37 -9.03
N ILE A 246 8.58 -4.00 -7.92
CA ILE A 246 9.96 -4.43 -7.58
C ILE A 246 10.50 -5.49 -8.54
N GLU A 247 9.61 -6.23 -9.25
CA GLU A 247 10.02 -7.16 -10.29
C GLU A 247 10.43 -6.43 -11.58
N ASN A 248 10.00 -5.19 -11.77
CA ASN A 248 10.46 -4.30 -12.82
C ASN A 248 11.72 -3.51 -12.44
N GLY A 249 12.47 -3.97 -11.43
CA GLY A 249 13.59 -3.22 -10.89
C GLY A 249 14.85 -4.02 -10.60
N LEU A 250 15.98 -3.37 -10.85
CA LEU A 250 17.33 -3.84 -10.54
C LEU A 250 18.01 -2.86 -9.60
N LEU A 251 18.77 -3.35 -8.62
CA LEU A 251 19.66 -2.53 -7.81
C LEU A 251 21.07 -2.67 -8.36
N LEU A 252 21.60 -1.62 -8.97
CA LEU A 252 22.86 -1.65 -9.69
C LEU A 252 23.87 -0.65 -9.09
N CYS A 253 25.16 -0.94 -9.18
CA CYS A 253 26.18 0.11 -8.98
C CYS A 253 26.24 1.02 -10.22
N PRO A 254 26.84 2.21 -10.13
CA PRO A 254 26.85 3.18 -11.24
C PRO A 254 27.39 2.63 -12.56
N ASN A 255 28.39 1.76 -12.50
CA ASN A 255 28.99 1.16 -13.70
C ASN A 255 27.97 0.22 -14.39
N HIS A 256 27.35 -0.67 -13.63
CA HIS A 256 26.37 -1.61 -14.19
C HIS A 256 25.08 -0.93 -14.61
N ASP A 257 24.66 0.10 -13.89
CA ASP A 257 23.54 0.97 -14.27
C ASP A 257 23.79 1.61 -15.63
N LYS A 258 24.98 2.21 -15.81
CA LYS A 258 25.36 2.82 -17.08
C LYS A 258 25.42 1.84 -18.24
N LEU A 259 25.97 0.64 -18.01
CA LEU A 259 26.01 -0.42 -19.03
C LEU A 259 24.61 -0.88 -19.42
N PHE A 260 23.72 -1.03 -18.43
CA PHE A 260 22.34 -1.43 -18.63
C PHE A 260 21.53 -0.36 -19.39
N ASP A 261 21.59 0.89 -18.95
CA ASP A 261 20.92 2.01 -19.60
C ASP A 261 21.40 2.27 -21.05
N SER A 262 22.68 1.94 -21.31
CA SER A 262 23.25 2.07 -22.66
C SER A 262 22.96 0.86 -23.55
N GLY A 263 22.24 -0.16 -23.04
CA GLY A 263 21.93 -1.39 -23.78
C GLY A 263 23.14 -2.29 -24.06
N LEU A 264 24.26 -2.06 -23.37
CA LEU A 264 25.48 -2.87 -23.49
C LEU A 264 25.35 -4.19 -22.72
N ILE A 265 24.48 -4.25 -21.72
CA ILE A 265 24.09 -5.46 -21.03
C ILE A 265 22.56 -5.55 -20.97
N SER A 266 22.04 -6.79 -21.04
CA SER A 266 20.64 -7.10 -20.87
C SER A 266 20.49 -8.44 -20.11
N PHE A 267 19.25 -8.91 -19.91
CA PHE A 267 18.98 -10.16 -19.22
C PHE A 267 18.05 -11.03 -20.04
N ASP A 268 18.29 -12.32 -20.05
CA ASP A 268 17.38 -13.30 -20.63
C ASP A 268 16.18 -13.55 -19.68
N SER A 269 15.24 -14.39 -20.13
CA SER A 269 14.04 -14.76 -19.35
C SER A 269 14.35 -15.52 -18.05
N LYS A 270 15.60 -15.97 -17.86
CA LYS A 270 16.10 -16.67 -16.65
C LYS A 270 16.93 -15.73 -15.76
N GLY A 271 17.03 -14.45 -16.12
CA GLY A 271 17.84 -13.47 -15.40
C GLY A 271 19.34 -13.58 -15.62
N LYS A 272 19.79 -14.33 -16.64
CA LYS A 272 21.21 -14.42 -17.00
C LYS A 272 21.59 -13.20 -17.84
N ILE A 273 22.76 -12.61 -17.52
CA ILE A 273 23.28 -11.45 -18.23
C ILE A 273 23.65 -11.83 -19.68
N MET A 274 23.30 -10.92 -20.59
CA MET A 274 23.68 -10.96 -22.01
C MET A 274 24.47 -9.69 -22.31
N MET A 275 25.53 -9.81 -23.08
CA MET A 275 26.40 -8.70 -23.52
C MET A 275 26.36 -8.60 -25.05
#